data_a5fda2fbfc3837cde518d690251dcb25
#
_entry.id   a5fda2fbfc3837cde518d690251dcb25
#
_cell.length_a   1.000
_cell.length_b   1.000
_cell.length_c   1.000
_cell.angle_alpha   90.00
_cell.angle_beta   90.00
_cell.angle_gamma   90.00
#
_symmetry.space_group_name_H-M   'P 1'
#
loop_
_entity.id
_entity.type
_entity.pdbx_description
1 polymer ?
#
loop_
_entity_poly.entity_id
_entity_poly.type
_entity_poly.pdbx_seq_one_letter_code
_entity_poly.pdbx_strand_id
1 'polypeptide(L)'
;MTEAAQESNQPAFNIEKVYVRDLSLEIPHAPNIFLERESPQIDVQLSTQTEPIEKDVYEVMITNTVTAKVGEKVMFLIEVKQAGIFQIRNMPPADLEPTLAVMCSNILFPYLREVVSDVAVRAGFAPILLNPVNFERLYQTRQSKLQTESTATTH
;
A
#
# COMPACT_ATOMS: atom_id res chain seq x y z
N MET A 1 -23.24 -38.13 -20.94
CA MET A 1 -21.90 -38.06 -20.32
C MET A 1 -21.79 -36.72 -19.61
N THR A 2 -22.06 -36.71 -18.35
CA THR A 2 -21.83 -35.55 -17.49
C THR A 2 -20.37 -35.63 -17.03
N GLU A 3 -19.52 -34.84 -17.64
CA GLU A 3 -18.22 -34.53 -17.09
C GLU A 3 -18.50 -33.72 -15.82
N ALA A 4 -18.47 -34.40 -14.70
CA ALA A 4 -18.42 -33.72 -13.41
C ALA A 4 -17.17 -32.84 -13.43
N ALA A 5 -17.35 -31.53 -13.45
CA ALA A 5 -16.26 -30.60 -13.24
C ALA A 5 -15.58 -31.03 -11.94
N GLN A 6 -14.41 -31.62 -12.06
CA GLN A 6 -13.52 -31.81 -10.93
C GLN A 6 -13.17 -30.41 -10.47
N GLU A 7 -13.83 -29.95 -9.40
CA GLU A 7 -13.35 -28.77 -8.68
C GLU A 7 -11.89 -29.06 -8.33
N SER A 8 -11.00 -28.40 -9.04
CA SER A 8 -9.58 -28.60 -8.81
C SER A 8 -9.26 -28.05 -7.44
N ASN A 9 -8.78 -28.87 -6.52
CA ASN A 9 -8.24 -28.46 -5.22
C ASN A 9 -6.89 -27.73 -5.34
N GLN A 10 -6.57 -27.23 -6.54
CA GLN A 10 -5.34 -26.50 -6.77
C GLN A 10 -5.48 -25.06 -6.31
N PRO A 11 -4.41 -24.47 -5.73
CA PRO A 11 -4.40 -23.06 -5.39
C PRO A 11 -4.71 -22.21 -6.62
N ALA A 12 -5.60 -21.22 -6.45
CA ALA A 12 -5.96 -20.26 -7.48
C ALA A 12 -5.83 -18.84 -6.94
N PHE A 13 -5.27 -17.97 -7.76
CA PHE A 13 -5.06 -16.56 -7.44
C PHE A 13 -5.56 -15.69 -8.59
N ASN A 14 -6.48 -14.77 -8.31
CA ASN A 14 -7.02 -13.85 -9.30
C ASN A 14 -7.06 -12.43 -8.75
N ILE A 15 -6.70 -11.47 -9.60
CA ILE A 15 -6.87 -10.05 -9.33
C ILE A 15 -8.24 -9.64 -9.87
N GLU A 16 -9.18 -9.32 -8.98
CA GLU A 16 -10.53 -8.94 -9.38
C GLU A 16 -10.62 -7.46 -9.72
N LYS A 17 -9.93 -6.61 -8.97
CA LYS A 17 -9.96 -5.16 -9.13
C LYS A 17 -8.72 -4.50 -8.54
N VAL A 18 -8.29 -3.41 -9.19
CA VAL A 18 -7.29 -2.48 -8.66
C VAL A 18 -7.88 -1.08 -8.75
N TYR A 19 -7.83 -0.32 -7.66
CA TYR A 19 -8.46 1.00 -7.60
C TYR A 19 -7.81 1.91 -6.56
N VAL A 20 -7.97 3.20 -6.76
CA VAL A 20 -7.64 4.20 -5.74
C VAL A 20 -8.86 4.34 -4.84
N ARG A 21 -8.69 3.97 -3.58
CA ARG A 21 -9.77 4.03 -2.59
C ARG A 21 -9.95 5.41 -2.01
N ASP A 22 -8.83 6.12 -1.80
CA ASP A 22 -8.85 7.48 -1.30
C ASP A 22 -7.60 8.22 -1.77
N LEU A 23 -7.74 9.52 -1.99
CA LEU A 23 -6.66 10.38 -2.48
C LEU A 23 -6.86 11.77 -1.93
N SER A 24 -5.83 12.32 -1.25
CA SER A 24 -5.84 13.70 -0.80
C SER A 24 -4.53 14.41 -1.15
N LEU A 25 -4.66 15.68 -1.48
CA LEU A 25 -3.55 16.61 -1.75
C LEU A 25 -3.82 17.90 -1.02
N GLU A 26 -2.84 18.36 -0.23
CA GLU A 26 -2.88 19.65 0.42
C GLU A 26 -1.62 20.45 0.10
N ILE A 27 -1.79 21.72 -0.22
CA ILE A 27 -0.71 22.69 -0.43
C ILE A 27 -1.01 23.87 0.49
N PRO A 28 -0.68 23.76 1.82
CA PRO A 28 -1.18 24.70 2.83
C PRO A 28 -0.68 26.12 2.65
N HIS A 29 0.47 26.33 2.01
CA HIS A 29 1.08 27.63 1.82
C HIS A 29 1.06 28.11 0.36
N ALA A 30 0.14 27.55 -0.46
CA ALA A 30 -0.07 28.07 -1.80
C ALA A 30 -0.74 29.47 -1.73
N PRO A 31 -0.43 30.41 -2.63
CA PRO A 31 0.51 30.27 -3.74
C PRO A 31 1.96 30.56 -3.38
N ASN A 32 2.23 31.12 -2.21
CA ASN A 32 3.55 31.63 -1.86
C ASN A 32 4.63 30.56 -1.83
N ILE A 33 4.26 29.32 -1.54
CA ILE A 33 5.22 28.19 -1.50
C ILE A 33 5.89 27.96 -2.86
N PHE A 34 5.25 28.34 -3.95
CA PHE A 34 5.83 28.22 -5.31
C PHE A 34 6.97 29.19 -5.58
N LEU A 35 7.16 30.19 -4.72
CA LEU A 35 8.29 31.13 -4.78
C LEU A 35 9.51 30.61 -4.02
N GLU A 36 9.35 29.53 -3.27
CA GLU A 36 10.43 28.91 -2.51
C GLU A 36 11.45 28.28 -3.45
N ARG A 37 12.73 28.53 -3.22
CA ARG A 37 13.83 28.05 -4.07
C ARG A 37 14.65 26.91 -3.45
N GLU A 38 14.46 26.66 -2.16
CA GLU A 38 15.13 25.54 -1.50
C GLU A 38 14.46 24.22 -1.88
N SER A 39 15.29 23.19 -2.05
CA SER A 39 14.81 21.83 -2.27
C SER A 39 14.12 21.28 -1.01
N PRO A 40 12.95 20.69 -1.13
CA PRO A 40 12.25 20.14 0.03
C PRO A 40 12.90 18.87 0.53
N GLN A 41 12.72 18.61 1.83
CA GLN A 41 12.92 17.30 2.42
C GLN A 41 11.63 16.51 2.29
N ILE A 42 11.74 15.30 1.77
CA ILE A 42 10.58 14.42 1.52
C ILE A 42 10.59 13.29 2.52
N ASP A 43 9.53 13.19 3.30
CA ASP A 43 9.25 12.07 4.18
C ASP A 43 8.19 11.18 3.55
N VAL A 44 8.43 9.86 3.54
CA VAL A 44 7.54 8.87 2.97
C VAL A 44 7.19 7.84 4.03
N GLN A 45 5.90 7.69 4.30
CA GLN A 45 5.38 6.67 5.20
C GLN A 45 4.49 5.71 4.41
N LEU A 46 4.58 4.44 4.73
CA LEU A 46 3.82 3.38 4.08
C LEU A 46 3.26 2.42 5.11
N SER A 47 2.00 2.05 4.93
CA SER A 47 1.36 1.00 5.72
C SER A 47 0.52 0.11 4.82
N THR A 48 0.28 -1.11 5.27
CA THR A 48 -0.53 -2.10 4.56
C THR A 48 -1.65 -2.61 5.45
N GLN A 49 -2.81 -2.85 4.86
CA GLN A 49 -3.97 -3.44 5.53
C GLN A 49 -4.57 -4.52 4.66
N THR A 50 -5.09 -5.54 5.30
CA THR A 50 -5.81 -6.63 4.63
C THR A 50 -7.14 -6.84 5.34
N GLU A 51 -8.20 -6.98 4.57
CA GLU A 51 -9.55 -7.20 5.09
C GLU A 51 -10.28 -8.28 4.29
N PRO A 52 -10.83 -9.31 4.94
CA PRO A 52 -11.69 -10.26 4.25
C PRO A 52 -13.01 -9.59 3.88
N ILE A 53 -13.48 -9.80 2.62
CA ILE A 53 -14.74 -9.26 2.12
C ILE A 53 -15.82 -10.33 2.18
N GLU A 54 -15.51 -11.49 1.62
CA GLU A 54 -16.34 -12.68 1.64
C GLU A 54 -15.43 -13.91 1.54
N LYS A 55 -15.98 -15.11 1.46
CA LYS A 55 -15.18 -16.32 1.37
C LYS A 55 -14.21 -16.25 0.18
N ASP A 56 -12.92 -16.47 0.46
CA ASP A 56 -11.83 -16.47 -0.53
C ASP A 56 -11.61 -15.13 -1.24
N VAL A 57 -12.22 -14.05 -0.79
CA VAL A 57 -12.07 -12.70 -1.39
C VAL A 57 -11.60 -11.70 -0.34
N TYR A 58 -10.53 -10.99 -0.67
CA TYR A 58 -9.85 -10.09 0.25
C TYR A 58 -9.58 -8.74 -0.41
N GLU A 59 -9.69 -7.67 0.39
CA GLU A 59 -9.11 -6.37 0.01
C GLU A 59 -7.73 -6.24 0.61
N VAL A 60 -6.75 -5.86 -0.19
CA VAL A 60 -5.44 -5.41 0.28
C VAL A 60 -5.30 -3.94 -0.07
N MET A 61 -4.86 -3.14 0.88
CA MET A 61 -4.71 -1.70 0.73
C MET A 61 -3.35 -1.25 1.21
N ILE A 62 -2.70 -0.43 0.41
CA ILE A 62 -1.46 0.27 0.79
C ILE A 62 -1.80 1.74 0.99
N THR A 63 -1.49 2.28 2.15
CA THR A 63 -1.59 3.71 2.42
C THR A 63 -0.19 4.31 2.37
N ASN A 64 -0.03 5.33 1.53
CA ASN A 64 1.22 6.06 1.40
C ASN A 64 0.98 7.53 1.75
N THR A 65 1.77 8.05 2.66
CA THR A 65 1.76 9.47 3.04
C THR A 65 3.10 10.08 2.69
N VAL A 66 3.08 11.09 1.83
CA VAL A 66 4.27 11.83 1.39
C VAL A 66 4.14 13.26 1.90
N THR A 67 5.09 13.68 2.72
CA THR A 67 5.18 15.05 3.24
C THR A 67 6.45 15.69 2.73
N ALA A 68 6.33 16.81 2.03
CA ALA A 68 7.47 17.63 1.60
C ALA A 68 7.54 18.89 2.46
N LYS A 69 8.70 19.15 3.04
CA LYS A 69 8.94 20.31 3.89
C LYS A 69 10.15 21.12 3.44
N VAL A 70 10.04 22.42 3.56
CA VAL A 70 11.16 23.35 3.50
C VAL A 70 11.27 24.00 4.88
N GLY A 71 12.30 23.62 5.64
CA GLY A 71 12.40 23.98 7.06
C GLY A 71 11.19 23.43 7.83
N GLU A 72 10.47 24.32 8.52
CA GLU A 72 9.26 23.98 9.29
C GLU A 72 7.97 24.02 8.44
N LYS A 73 8.06 24.52 7.20
CA LYS A 73 6.88 24.67 6.35
C LYS A 73 6.60 23.42 5.55
N VAL A 74 5.36 22.97 5.61
CA VAL A 74 4.87 21.92 4.71
C VAL A 74 4.66 22.51 3.33
N MET A 75 5.41 22.02 2.34
CA MET A 75 5.27 22.41 0.95
C MET A 75 4.04 21.75 0.34
N PHE A 76 3.91 20.44 0.49
CA PHE A 76 2.71 19.69 0.14
C PHE A 76 2.59 18.42 0.98
N LEU A 77 1.38 17.93 1.05
CA LEU A 77 1.04 16.67 1.70
C LEU A 77 0.18 15.86 0.74
N ILE A 78 0.63 14.65 0.41
CA ILE A 78 -0.10 13.70 -0.43
C ILE A 78 -0.39 12.45 0.38
N GLU A 79 -1.64 12.00 0.41
CA GLU A 79 -2.01 10.70 0.95
C GLU A 79 -2.77 9.92 -0.10
N VAL A 80 -2.32 8.71 -0.40
CA VAL A 80 -2.96 7.80 -1.36
C VAL A 80 -3.24 6.48 -0.68
N LYS A 81 -4.48 5.99 -0.82
CA LYS A 81 -4.87 4.64 -0.44
C LYS A 81 -5.14 3.85 -1.72
N GLN A 82 -4.17 3.04 -2.09
CA GLN A 82 -4.23 2.17 -3.26
C GLN A 82 -4.70 0.79 -2.82
N ALA A 83 -5.77 0.31 -3.42
CA ALA A 83 -6.37 -0.96 -3.01
C ALA A 83 -6.55 -1.91 -4.18
N GLY A 84 -6.76 -3.17 -3.84
CA GLY A 84 -7.10 -4.21 -4.79
C GLY A 84 -7.95 -5.28 -4.14
N ILE A 85 -8.78 -5.92 -4.94
CA ILE A 85 -9.58 -7.07 -4.54
C ILE A 85 -8.98 -8.31 -5.17
N PHE A 86 -8.66 -9.29 -4.33
CA PHE A 86 -7.99 -10.53 -4.72
C PHE A 86 -8.82 -11.73 -4.31
N GLN A 87 -9.00 -12.65 -5.23
CA GLN A 87 -9.60 -13.94 -4.95
C GLN A 87 -8.49 -14.97 -4.78
N ILE A 88 -8.46 -15.63 -3.64
CA ILE A 88 -7.43 -16.62 -3.31
C ILE A 88 -8.13 -17.88 -2.82
N ARG A 89 -8.03 -18.97 -3.60
CA ARG A 89 -8.67 -20.25 -3.31
C ARG A 89 -7.67 -21.34 -3.03
N ASN A 90 -8.06 -22.27 -2.17
CA ASN A 90 -7.31 -23.49 -1.90
C ASN A 90 -5.86 -23.26 -1.48
N MET A 91 -5.59 -22.13 -0.81
CA MET A 91 -4.27 -21.83 -0.29
C MET A 91 -4.18 -22.35 1.15
N PRO A 92 -3.06 -23.01 1.53
CA PRO A 92 -2.82 -23.37 2.92
C PRO A 92 -2.90 -22.14 3.84
N PRO A 93 -3.52 -22.23 5.03
CA PRO A 93 -3.63 -21.08 5.95
C PRO A 93 -2.29 -20.42 6.29
N ALA A 94 -1.21 -21.20 6.37
CA ALA A 94 0.12 -20.67 6.66
C ALA A 94 0.67 -19.78 5.53
N ASP A 95 0.20 -19.95 4.29
CA ASP A 95 0.66 -19.21 3.12
C ASP A 95 -0.24 -18.01 2.79
N LEU A 96 -1.45 -17.98 3.32
CA LEU A 96 -2.45 -16.96 2.99
C LEU A 96 -2.01 -15.58 3.45
N GLU A 97 -1.63 -15.42 4.70
CA GLU A 97 -1.25 -14.12 5.26
C GLU A 97 0.00 -13.54 4.59
N PRO A 98 1.10 -14.30 4.37
CA PRO A 98 2.23 -13.80 3.59
C PRO A 98 1.87 -13.41 2.15
N THR A 99 1.00 -14.18 1.50
CA THR A 99 0.54 -13.85 0.15
C THR A 99 -0.19 -12.51 0.11
N LEU A 100 -1.09 -12.28 1.05
CA LEU A 100 -1.81 -11.02 1.15
C LEU A 100 -0.88 -9.85 1.50
N ALA A 101 0.00 -10.04 2.47
CA ALA A 101 0.87 -8.97 2.95
C ALA A 101 2.00 -8.63 1.98
N VAL A 102 2.55 -9.60 1.28
CA VAL A 102 3.73 -9.42 0.44
C VAL A 102 3.39 -9.42 -1.04
N MET A 103 2.83 -10.50 -1.56
CA MET A 103 2.57 -10.63 -2.98
C MET A 103 1.55 -9.61 -3.49
N CYS A 104 0.43 -9.47 -2.80
CA CYS A 104 -0.61 -8.49 -3.18
C CYS A 104 -0.10 -7.06 -3.06
N SER A 105 0.66 -6.75 -2.02
CA SER A 105 1.27 -5.43 -1.87
C SER A 105 2.26 -5.11 -2.99
N ASN A 106 3.07 -6.09 -3.39
CA ASN A 106 3.98 -5.95 -4.53
C ASN A 106 3.24 -5.69 -5.85
N ILE A 107 2.07 -6.29 -6.03
CA ILE A 107 1.23 -6.06 -7.22
C ILE A 107 0.69 -4.63 -7.22
N LEU A 108 0.25 -4.12 -6.07
CA LEU A 108 -0.35 -2.78 -5.94
C LEU A 108 0.66 -1.65 -6.00
N PHE A 109 1.90 -1.90 -5.63
CA PHE A 109 2.90 -0.83 -5.47
C PHE A 109 3.20 -0.03 -6.75
N PRO A 110 3.33 -0.61 -7.94
CA PRO A 110 3.52 0.17 -9.17
C PRO A 110 2.36 1.12 -9.47
N TYR A 111 1.13 0.72 -9.16
CA TYR A 111 -0.04 1.59 -9.30
C TYR A 111 0.04 2.76 -8.33
N LEU A 112 0.40 2.51 -7.07
CA LEU A 112 0.61 3.55 -6.07
C LEU A 112 1.70 4.54 -6.51
N ARG A 113 2.83 4.04 -6.98
CA ARG A 113 3.95 4.85 -7.46
C ARG A 113 3.49 5.82 -8.57
N GLU A 114 2.72 5.33 -9.51
CA GLU A 114 2.19 6.14 -10.60
C GLU A 114 1.26 7.24 -10.09
N VAL A 115 0.33 6.91 -9.21
CA VAL A 115 -0.62 7.88 -8.66
C VAL A 115 0.10 8.99 -7.89
N VAL A 116 1.04 8.64 -7.02
CA VAL A 116 1.81 9.62 -6.24
C VAL A 116 2.60 10.56 -7.14
N SER A 117 3.25 10.02 -8.16
CA SER A 117 4.00 10.81 -9.14
C SER A 117 3.09 11.76 -9.92
N ASP A 118 1.95 11.28 -10.38
CA ASP A 118 0.98 12.07 -11.14
C ASP A 118 0.39 13.20 -10.29
N VAL A 119 0.04 12.92 -9.05
CA VAL A 119 -0.50 13.93 -8.13
C VAL A 119 0.52 15.04 -7.85
N ALA A 120 1.78 14.69 -7.64
CA ALA A 120 2.84 15.68 -7.43
C ALA A 120 2.97 16.64 -8.63
N VAL A 121 2.92 16.11 -9.84
CA VAL A 121 2.98 16.91 -11.07
C VAL A 121 1.74 17.80 -11.21
N ARG A 122 0.55 17.28 -10.95
CA ARG A 122 -0.70 18.05 -10.95
C ARG A 122 -0.69 19.16 -9.90
N ALA A 123 0.00 18.95 -8.79
CA ALA A 123 0.18 19.96 -7.75
C ALA A 123 1.16 21.08 -8.13
N GLY A 124 1.85 20.96 -9.26
CA GLY A 124 2.83 21.94 -9.72
C GLY A 124 4.26 21.67 -9.27
N PHE A 125 4.54 20.48 -8.77
CA PHE A 125 5.88 20.09 -8.30
C PHE A 125 6.53 19.05 -9.21
N ALA A 126 7.80 18.75 -8.98
CA ALA A 126 8.48 17.68 -9.67
C ALA A 126 7.85 16.32 -9.35
N PRO A 127 7.86 15.37 -10.30
CA PRO A 127 7.33 14.03 -10.03
C PRO A 127 8.10 13.36 -8.88
N ILE A 128 7.38 12.58 -8.08
CA ILE A 128 7.96 11.78 -6.99
C ILE A 128 8.07 10.36 -7.49
N LEU A 129 9.29 9.82 -7.46
CA LEU A 129 9.54 8.42 -7.78
C LEU A 129 9.82 7.68 -6.48
N LEU A 130 8.82 6.94 -6.00
CA LEU A 130 8.98 6.14 -4.79
C LEU A 130 10.02 5.03 -5.02
N ASN A 131 10.93 4.90 -4.06
CA ASN A 131 11.89 3.80 -4.08
C ASN A 131 11.20 2.45 -3.94
N PRO A 132 11.77 1.37 -4.49
CA PRO A 132 11.24 0.03 -4.27
C PRO A 132 11.13 -0.28 -2.77
N VAL A 133 10.06 -0.98 -2.42
CA VAL A 133 9.77 -1.37 -1.03
C VAL A 133 9.93 -2.89 -0.91
N ASN A 134 10.64 -3.33 0.11
CA ASN A 134 10.73 -4.74 0.46
C ASN A 134 9.58 -5.10 1.40
N PHE A 135 8.45 -5.53 0.85
CA PHE A 135 7.25 -5.89 1.61
C PHE A 135 7.46 -7.13 2.47
N GLU A 136 8.30 -8.04 2.05
CA GLU A 136 8.64 -9.22 2.85
C GLU A 136 9.32 -8.82 4.15
N ARG A 137 10.28 -7.89 4.09
CA ARG A 137 10.95 -7.36 5.29
C ARG A 137 9.99 -6.60 6.20
N LEU A 138 9.08 -5.79 5.64
CA LEU A 138 8.04 -5.11 6.41
C LEU A 138 7.14 -6.11 7.12
N TYR A 139 6.74 -7.18 6.45
CA TYR A 139 5.93 -8.24 7.03
C TYR A 139 6.67 -8.94 8.17
N GLN A 140 7.93 -9.32 7.98
CA GLN A 140 8.75 -9.97 9.01
C GLN A 140 8.94 -9.06 10.24
N THR A 141 9.19 -7.78 10.05
CA THR A 141 9.34 -6.80 11.13
C THR A 141 8.05 -6.67 11.93
N ARG A 142 6.90 -6.64 11.26
CA ARG A 142 5.58 -6.57 11.89
C ARG A 142 5.29 -7.81 12.72
N GLN A 143 5.62 -9.00 12.22
CA GLN A 143 5.48 -10.26 12.94
C GLN A 143 6.35 -10.30 14.20
N SER A 144 7.58 -9.84 14.12
CA SER A 144 8.51 -9.76 15.25
C SER A 144 8.00 -8.84 16.36
N LYS A 145 7.41 -7.68 16.01
CA LYS A 145 6.80 -6.75 16.96
C LYS A 145 5.62 -7.36 17.68
N LEU A 146 4.74 -8.05 16.97
CA LEU A 146 3.57 -8.73 17.55
C LEU A 146 3.99 -9.83 18.53
N GLN A 147 5.03 -10.59 18.23
CA GLN A 147 5.58 -11.60 19.13
C GLN A 147 6.16 -10.99 20.41
N THR A 148 6.87 -9.88 20.29
CA THR A 148 7.47 -9.18 21.43
C THR A 148 6.39 -8.60 22.35
N GLU A 149 5.31 -8.04 21.82
CA GLU A 149 4.18 -7.52 22.59
C GLU A 149 3.44 -8.64 23.31
N SER A 150 3.24 -9.80 22.70
CA SER A 150 2.57 -10.93 23.31
C SER A 150 3.38 -11.54 24.47
N THR A 151 4.70 -11.51 24.40
CA THR A 151 5.57 -11.98 25.49
C THR A 151 5.65 -10.99 26.65
N ALA A 152 5.50 -9.69 26.39
CA ALA A 152 5.48 -8.66 27.44
C ALA A 152 4.21 -8.67 28.30
N THR A 153 3.13 -9.26 27.81
CA THR A 153 1.83 -9.30 28.52
C THR A 153 1.70 -10.50 29.46
N THR A 154 2.70 -11.38 29.53
CA THR A 154 2.64 -12.62 30.31
C THR A 154 3.40 -12.54 31.64
N HIS A 155 3.75 -11.37 32.11
CA HIS A 155 4.39 -11.18 33.43
C HIS A 155 3.56 -10.31 34.33
#